data_5f4531a06b902dff25db4bf94452eed5
#
_entry.id   5f4531a06b902dff25db4bf94452eed5
#
_cell.length_a   1.000
_cell.length_b   1.000
_cell.length_c   1.000
_cell.angle_alpha   90.00
_cell.angle_beta   90.00
_cell.angle_gamma   90.00
#
_symmetry.space_group_name_H-M   'P 1'
#
loop_
_entity.id
_entity.type
_entity.pdbx_description
1 polymer ?
#
loop_
_entity_poly.entity_id
_entity_poly.type
_entity_poly.pdbx_seq_one_letter_code
_entity_poly.pdbx_strand_id
1 'polypeptide(L)'
;MAIESAIVFSGIAPHPPIMVREVGREASEEVRASIDAMAELTRRIIACGAETMLLISPHAPLEARAFVAYDTPKLRGSFANFRAPDTRLEFPLDDVLLETIVRTTAAQGYEVIGLGDTPLDHGTFVPLYFLNQFGWQGRIVALGYSYLGNEDHLKFGASLKTAADSVGRPLALVASGDLSHRLKPDAPAGYNPAAWRFDEAVVTAIDENAPRR
;
A
#
# COMPACT_ATOMS: atom_id res chain seq x y z
N MET A 1 9.00 -3.69 28.50
CA MET A 1 8.02 -4.70 28.07
C MET A 1 8.40 -5.10 26.65
N ALA A 2 8.54 -6.39 26.36
CA ALA A 2 8.75 -6.83 24.98
C ALA A 2 7.47 -6.48 24.18
N ILE A 3 7.62 -5.86 23.03
CA ILE A 3 6.51 -5.63 22.10
C ILE A 3 6.09 -7.02 21.58
N GLU A 4 4.86 -7.42 21.82
CA GLU A 4 4.34 -8.74 21.42
C GLU A 4 4.31 -8.89 19.88
N SER A 5 4.16 -7.79 19.15
CA SER A 5 4.36 -7.65 17.70
C SER A 5 4.75 -6.22 17.36
N ALA A 6 5.71 -6.04 16.46
CA ALA A 6 6.06 -4.71 15.95
C ALA A 6 4.95 -4.13 15.05
N ILE A 7 4.11 -4.98 14.42
CA ILE A 7 2.97 -4.53 13.63
C ILE A 7 1.83 -4.14 14.60
N VAL A 8 1.68 -2.85 14.86
CA VAL A 8 0.67 -2.28 15.76
C VAL A 8 -0.64 -1.91 15.07
N PHE A 9 -0.64 -1.88 13.75
CA PHE A 9 -1.82 -1.62 12.92
C PHE A 9 -1.70 -2.34 11.58
N SER A 10 -2.82 -2.83 11.06
CA SER A 10 -2.91 -3.33 9.68
C SER A 10 -4.20 -2.85 9.03
N GLY A 11 -4.13 -2.53 7.75
CA GLY A 11 -5.28 -2.05 6.99
C GLY A 11 -5.15 -2.24 5.48
N ILE A 12 -6.30 -2.11 4.81
CA ILE A 12 -6.39 -2.07 3.35
C ILE A 12 -6.79 -0.65 2.95
N ALA A 13 -6.08 -0.04 2.01
CA ALA A 13 -6.31 1.32 1.55
C ALA A 13 -6.70 1.33 0.07
N PRO A 14 -7.81 1.97 -0.32
CA PRO A 14 -8.10 2.24 -1.72
C PRO A 14 -7.12 3.28 -2.28
N HIS A 15 -6.90 3.25 -3.59
CA HIS A 15 -5.99 4.20 -4.23
C HIS A 15 -6.48 4.86 -5.53
N PRO A 16 -7.77 5.03 -5.80
CA PRO A 16 -8.21 5.77 -6.96
C PRO A 16 -7.72 7.23 -6.91
N PRO A 17 -7.02 7.73 -7.94
CA PRO A 17 -6.49 9.10 -7.92
C PRO A 17 -7.56 10.19 -7.80
N ILE A 18 -8.81 9.90 -8.21
CA ILE A 18 -9.96 10.80 -8.05
C ILE A 18 -10.22 11.21 -6.59
N MET A 19 -9.76 10.41 -5.61
CA MET A 19 -9.86 10.74 -4.18
C MET A 19 -8.96 11.91 -3.77
N VAL A 20 -7.92 12.20 -4.54
CA VAL A 20 -7.01 13.32 -4.33
C VAL A 20 -7.65 14.59 -4.85
N ARG A 21 -7.80 15.61 -4.00
CA ARG A 21 -8.54 16.85 -4.32
C ARG A 21 -8.04 17.52 -5.60
N GLU A 22 -6.73 17.61 -5.78
CA GLU A 22 -6.09 18.27 -6.92
C GLU A 22 -6.31 17.51 -8.23
N VAL A 23 -6.57 16.21 -8.15
CA VAL A 23 -6.85 15.33 -9.28
C VAL A 23 -8.36 15.25 -9.55
N GLY A 24 -9.15 14.87 -8.55
CA GLY A 24 -10.59 14.63 -8.68
C GLY A 24 -11.40 15.92 -8.80
N ARG A 25 -10.93 17.01 -8.18
CA ARG A 25 -11.63 18.32 -8.16
C ARG A 25 -13.09 18.14 -7.75
N GLU A 26 -14.03 18.61 -8.56
CA GLU A 26 -15.47 18.46 -8.29
C GLU A 26 -15.92 16.99 -8.33
N ALA A 27 -15.32 16.17 -9.19
CA ALA A 27 -15.66 14.73 -9.29
C ALA A 27 -15.25 13.93 -8.04
N SER A 28 -14.41 14.47 -7.15
CA SER A 28 -14.10 13.82 -5.87
C SER A 28 -15.33 13.65 -4.96
N GLU A 29 -16.39 14.44 -5.17
CA GLU A 29 -17.65 14.29 -4.43
C GLU A 29 -18.34 12.95 -4.72
N GLU A 30 -18.15 12.37 -5.91
CA GLU A 30 -18.69 11.05 -6.28
C GLU A 30 -18.12 9.91 -5.42
N VAL A 31 -16.93 10.13 -4.86
CA VAL A 31 -16.19 9.15 -4.03
C VAL A 31 -16.02 9.61 -2.59
N ARG A 32 -16.87 10.52 -2.12
CA ARG A 32 -16.82 11.11 -0.78
C ARG A 32 -16.70 10.05 0.33
N ALA A 33 -17.51 8.99 0.26
CA ALA A 33 -17.48 7.91 1.25
C ALA A 33 -16.10 7.24 1.33
N SER A 34 -15.44 7.03 0.19
CA SER A 34 -14.08 6.46 0.16
C SER A 34 -13.04 7.44 0.73
N ILE A 35 -13.19 8.76 0.46
CA ILE A 35 -12.33 9.81 1.02
C ILE A 35 -12.47 9.84 2.54
N ASP A 36 -13.70 9.80 3.06
CA ASP A 36 -13.96 9.83 4.49
C ASP A 36 -13.42 8.57 5.19
N ALA A 37 -13.58 7.40 4.57
CA ALA A 37 -13.03 6.14 5.05
C ALA A 37 -11.49 6.17 5.07
N MET A 38 -10.86 6.72 4.02
CA MET A 38 -9.40 6.87 3.95
C MET A 38 -8.89 7.85 5.01
N ALA A 39 -9.61 8.94 5.26
CA ALA A 39 -9.29 9.88 6.32
C ALA A 39 -9.36 9.21 7.71
N GLU A 40 -10.35 8.36 7.94
CA GLU A 40 -10.46 7.59 9.18
C GLU A 40 -9.34 6.55 9.32
N LEU A 41 -9.04 5.80 8.26
CA LEU A 41 -7.90 4.88 8.23
C LEU A 41 -6.60 5.59 8.60
N THR A 42 -6.36 6.75 8.00
CA THR A 42 -5.17 7.57 8.26
C THR A 42 -5.09 8.04 9.71
N ARG A 43 -6.21 8.49 10.30
CA ARG A 43 -6.26 8.87 11.72
C ARG A 43 -5.89 7.70 12.62
N ARG A 44 -6.38 6.50 12.33
CA ARG A 44 -6.04 5.29 13.10
C ARG A 44 -4.57 4.93 12.99
N ILE A 45 -3.98 5.03 11.78
CA ILE A 45 -2.55 4.80 11.58
C ILE A 45 -1.71 5.76 12.43
N ILE A 46 -2.06 7.04 12.45
CA ILE A 46 -1.34 8.03 13.26
C ILE A 46 -1.55 7.78 14.75
N ALA A 47 -2.78 7.48 15.16
CA ALA A 47 -3.12 7.27 16.56
C ALA A 47 -2.51 6.00 17.15
N CYS A 48 -2.17 4.98 16.35
CA CYS A 48 -1.56 3.75 16.86
C CYS A 48 -0.08 3.90 17.26
N GLY A 49 0.51 5.06 17.01
CA GLY A 49 1.90 5.35 17.38
C GLY A 49 2.94 4.66 16.48
N ALA A 50 2.56 4.26 15.27
CA ALA A 50 3.52 3.71 14.31
C ALA A 50 4.59 4.74 13.93
N GLU A 51 5.85 4.30 13.90
CA GLU A 51 6.99 5.12 13.49
C GLU A 51 7.33 4.91 12.01
N THR A 52 6.93 3.77 11.45
CA THR A 52 7.11 3.42 10.04
C THR A 52 5.80 2.91 9.46
N MET A 53 5.50 3.27 8.22
CA MET A 53 4.48 2.62 7.41
C MET A 53 5.15 1.71 6.37
N LEU A 54 4.83 0.42 6.42
CA LEU A 54 5.12 -0.54 5.37
C LEU A 54 3.90 -0.64 4.46
N LEU A 55 4.06 -0.18 3.21
CA LEU A 55 2.99 -0.16 2.22
C LEU A 55 3.31 -1.12 1.07
N ILE A 56 2.32 -1.90 0.66
CA ILE A 56 2.42 -2.81 -0.49
C ILE A 56 1.46 -2.33 -1.57
N SER A 57 1.97 -2.05 -2.78
CA SER A 57 1.20 -1.56 -3.92
C SER A 57 1.13 -2.58 -5.06
N PRO A 58 -0.03 -2.69 -5.74
CA PRO A 58 -0.17 -3.51 -6.94
C PRO A 58 0.32 -2.81 -8.22
N HIS A 59 0.72 -1.53 -8.14
CA HIS A 59 1.09 -0.70 -9.29
C HIS A 59 2.58 -0.40 -9.41
N ALA A 60 3.40 -0.88 -8.47
CA ALA A 60 4.84 -0.89 -8.64
C ALA A 60 5.24 -1.78 -9.84
N PRO A 61 6.40 -1.58 -10.44
CA PRO A 61 6.92 -2.48 -11.46
C PRO A 61 6.82 -3.94 -11.01
N LEU A 62 6.34 -4.82 -11.90
CA LEU A 62 6.11 -6.23 -11.58
C LEU A 62 7.22 -7.10 -12.17
N GLU A 63 7.81 -7.94 -11.33
CA GLU A 63 8.82 -8.90 -11.71
C GLU A 63 8.27 -10.33 -11.70
N ALA A 64 8.81 -11.19 -12.58
CA ALA A 64 8.30 -12.55 -12.75
C ALA A 64 8.54 -13.44 -11.53
N ARG A 65 9.66 -13.25 -10.82
CA ARG A 65 10.12 -14.12 -9.74
C ARG A 65 10.70 -13.37 -8.54
N ALA A 66 10.63 -12.06 -8.52
CA ALA A 66 11.13 -11.21 -7.45
C ALA A 66 10.03 -10.25 -7.00
N PHE A 67 10.11 -9.80 -5.77
CA PHE A 67 9.40 -8.63 -5.28
C PHE A 67 10.23 -7.40 -5.58
N VAL A 68 9.63 -6.22 -5.48
CA VAL A 68 10.36 -4.96 -5.71
C VAL A 68 10.20 -4.03 -4.52
N ALA A 69 11.16 -3.14 -4.34
CA ALA A 69 11.15 -2.12 -3.31
C ALA A 69 11.62 -0.78 -3.86
N TYR A 70 11.01 0.30 -3.40
CA TYR A 70 11.55 1.65 -3.59
C TYR A 70 12.66 1.86 -2.56
N ASP A 71 13.91 2.03 -3.00
CA ASP A 71 15.11 1.92 -2.17
C ASP A 71 15.98 3.18 -2.14
N THR A 72 15.48 4.31 -2.67
CA THR A 72 16.19 5.58 -2.52
C THR A 72 15.97 6.19 -1.13
N PRO A 73 16.94 6.94 -0.56
CA PRO A 73 16.81 7.54 0.77
C PRO A 73 15.59 8.47 0.92
N LYS A 74 15.12 9.03 -0.20
CA LYS A 74 13.91 9.84 -0.30
C LYS A 74 13.00 9.28 -1.36
N LEU A 75 11.88 8.73 -0.94
CA LEU A 75 10.83 8.23 -1.80
C LEU A 75 10.02 9.41 -2.34
N ARG A 76 9.93 9.55 -3.66
CA ARG A 76 9.30 10.70 -4.32
C ARG A 76 8.12 10.28 -5.14
N GLY A 77 7.01 11.03 -5.03
CA GLY A 77 5.84 10.83 -5.86
C GLY A 77 5.23 12.15 -6.34
N SER A 78 4.45 12.07 -7.42
CA SER A 78 3.66 13.18 -7.92
C SER A 78 2.42 12.68 -8.65
N PHE A 79 1.40 13.55 -8.77
CA PHE A 79 0.23 13.29 -9.62
C PHE A 79 0.34 13.93 -11.01
N ALA A 80 1.55 14.09 -11.55
CA ALA A 80 1.77 14.67 -12.88
C ALA A 80 1.01 13.90 -13.97
N ASN A 81 1.01 12.57 -13.91
CA ASN A 81 0.28 11.69 -14.84
C ASN A 81 -1.25 11.83 -14.71
N PHE A 82 -1.74 12.45 -13.65
CA PHE A 82 -3.14 12.71 -13.37
C PHE A 82 -3.48 14.21 -13.43
N ARG A 83 -2.72 15.00 -14.20
CA ARG A 83 -2.92 16.43 -14.45
C ARG A 83 -2.81 17.32 -13.20
N ALA A 84 -2.10 16.86 -12.18
CA ALA A 84 -1.80 17.63 -10.97
C ALA A 84 -0.27 17.60 -10.68
N PRO A 85 0.57 18.16 -11.56
CA PRO A 85 2.04 18.07 -11.46
C PRO A 85 2.63 18.79 -10.26
N ASP A 86 1.90 19.74 -9.68
CA ASP A 86 2.36 20.51 -8.52
C ASP A 86 2.15 19.77 -7.20
N THR A 87 1.30 18.73 -7.19
CA THR A 87 1.13 17.85 -6.04
C THR A 87 2.25 16.81 -6.01
N ARG A 88 3.32 17.16 -5.28
CA ARG A 88 4.54 16.37 -5.12
C ARG A 88 4.87 16.24 -3.65
N LEU A 89 5.27 15.05 -3.23
CA LEU A 89 5.69 14.77 -1.86
C LEU A 89 6.95 13.91 -1.86
N GLU A 90 7.71 14.04 -0.79
CA GLU A 90 8.88 13.21 -0.48
C GLU A 90 8.70 12.62 0.92
N PHE A 91 9.14 11.36 1.07
CA PHE A 91 9.09 10.65 2.35
C PHE A 91 10.45 10.01 2.63
N PRO A 92 10.92 10.03 3.89
CA PRO A 92 12.14 9.35 4.26
C PRO A 92 11.94 7.83 4.22
N LEU A 93 12.89 7.11 3.62
CA LEU A 93 12.94 5.66 3.66
C LEU A 93 13.29 5.17 5.07
N ASP A 94 12.68 4.07 5.51
CA ASP A 94 13.20 3.27 6.62
C ASP A 94 14.18 2.23 6.07
N ASP A 95 15.43 2.66 5.91
CA ASP A 95 16.53 1.87 5.39
C ASP A 95 16.81 0.61 6.24
N VAL A 96 16.78 0.74 7.56
CA VAL A 96 17.00 -0.38 8.48
C VAL A 96 15.94 -1.47 8.31
N LEU A 97 14.66 -1.07 8.17
CA LEU A 97 13.59 -2.03 7.95
C LEU A 97 13.73 -2.66 6.57
N LEU A 98 14.00 -1.87 5.52
CA LEU A 98 14.16 -2.38 4.16
C LEU A 98 15.31 -3.40 4.06
N GLU A 99 16.48 -3.07 4.59
CA GLU A 99 17.63 -4.00 4.63
C GLU A 99 17.30 -5.29 5.39
N THR A 100 16.54 -5.17 6.49
CA THR A 100 16.11 -6.34 7.27
C THR A 100 15.11 -7.18 6.48
N ILE A 101 14.17 -6.57 5.74
CA ILE A 101 13.27 -7.26 4.82
C ILE A 101 14.06 -8.02 3.76
N VAL A 102 14.96 -7.36 3.04
CA VAL A 102 15.79 -7.99 1.99
C VAL A 102 16.51 -9.22 2.52
N ARG A 103 17.17 -9.10 3.66
CA ARG A 103 17.90 -10.21 4.28
C ARG A 103 16.97 -11.37 4.72
N THR A 104 15.83 -11.03 5.34
CA THR A 104 14.91 -12.03 5.88
C THR A 104 14.20 -12.79 4.76
N THR A 105 13.79 -12.10 3.70
CA THR A 105 13.13 -12.71 2.53
C THR A 105 14.12 -13.56 1.72
N ALA A 106 15.36 -13.12 1.56
CA ALA A 106 16.42 -13.89 0.89
C ALA A 106 16.68 -15.23 1.60
N ALA A 107 16.62 -15.27 2.93
CA ALA A 107 16.75 -16.50 3.70
C ALA A 107 15.60 -17.51 3.44
N GLN A 108 14.48 -17.06 2.90
CA GLN A 108 13.34 -17.86 2.48
C GLN A 108 13.30 -18.11 0.96
N GLY A 109 14.33 -17.68 0.24
CA GLY A 109 14.46 -17.86 -1.22
C GLY A 109 13.74 -16.80 -2.06
N TYR A 110 13.33 -15.68 -1.45
CA TYR A 110 12.69 -14.56 -2.18
C TYR A 110 13.66 -13.42 -2.38
N GLU A 111 13.79 -12.97 -3.62
CA GLU A 111 14.53 -11.79 -4.01
C GLU A 111 13.67 -10.54 -3.89
N VAL A 112 14.26 -9.43 -3.44
CA VAL A 112 13.68 -8.09 -3.49
C VAL A 112 14.61 -7.19 -4.29
N ILE A 113 14.13 -6.70 -5.44
CA ILE A 113 14.89 -5.86 -6.36
C ILE A 113 14.62 -4.39 -6.02
N GLY A 114 15.67 -3.62 -5.85
CA GLY A 114 15.58 -2.17 -5.68
C GLY A 114 15.24 -1.47 -6.99
N LEU A 115 14.30 -0.50 -6.94
CA LEU A 115 13.83 0.24 -8.11
C LEU A 115 14.64 1.50 -8.43
N GLY A 116 15.65 1.82 -7.61
CA GLY A 116 16.46 3.02 -7.80
C GLY A 116 15.62 4.31 -7.76
N ASP A 117 15.96 5.29 -8.60
CA ASP A 117 15.28 6.59 -8.67
C ASP A 117 13.93 6.54 -9.41
N THR A 118 13.20 5.42 -9.27
CA THR A 118 11.84 5.28 -9.82
C THR A 118 10.86 6.05 -8.95
N PRO A 119 10.01 6.93 -9.54
CA PRO A 119 8.96 7.61 -8.80
C PRO A 119 7.92 6.63 -8.25
N LEU A 120 7.35 6.95 -7.08
CA LEU A 120 6.26 6.17 -6.49
C LEU A 120 5.07 6.08 -7.46
N ASP A 121 4.53 4.88 -7.60
CA ASP A 121 3.28 4.65 -8.33
C ASP A 121 2.07 5.22 -7.57
N HIS A 122 0.92 5.35 -8.24
CA HIS A 122 -0.27 5.95 -7.63
C HIS A 122 -0.88 5.08 -6.54
N GLY A 123 -0.75 3.75 -6.62
CA GLY A 123 -1.21 2.84 -5.57
C GLY A 123 -0.45 3.03 -4.26
N THR A 124 0.82 3.40 -4.35
CA THR A 124 1.64 3.83 -3.21
C THR A 124 1.34 5.28 -2.83
N PHE A 125 1.24 6.18 -3.82
CA PHE A 125 1.25 7.61 -3.56
C PHE A 125 -0.08 8.16 -3.06
N VAL A 126 -1.24 7.58 -3.44
CA VAL A 126 -2.54 8.02 -2.91
C VAL A 126 -2.65 7.82 -1.40
N PRO A 127 -2.37 6.62 -0.82
CA PRO A 127 -2.35 6.47 0.63
C PRO A 127 -1.37 7.41 1.33
N LEU A 128 -0.18 7.61 0.76
CA LEU A 128 0.83 8.51 1.32
C LEU A 128 0.41 10.00 1.25
N TYR A 129 -0.34 10.40 0.24
CA TYR A 129 -0.91 11.74 0.17
C TYR A 129 -1.83 12.01 1.36
N PHE A 130 -2.76 11.09 1.67
CA PHE A 130 -3.63 11.22 2.83
C PHE A 130 -2.83 11.22 4.13
N LEU A 131 -1.84 10.35 4.25
CA LEU A 131 -0.99 10.27 5.43
C LEU A 131 -0.27 11.62 5.68
N ASN A 132 0.24 12.25 4.62
CA ASN A 132 0.86 13.56 4.68
C ASN A 132 -0.13 14.67 5.09
N GLN A 133 -1.37 14.64 4.60
CA GLN A 133 -2.42 15.62 4.95
C GLN A 133 -2.75 15.60 6.45
N PHE A 134 -2.58 14.46 7.11
CA PHE A 134 -2.81 14.30 8.55
C PHE A 134 -1.54 14.43 9.40
N GLY A 135 -0.44 14.92 8.81
CA GLY A 135 0.78 15.31 9.53
C GLY A 135 1.71 14.15 9.90
N TRP A 136 1.73 13.08 9.09
CA TRP A 136 2.70 12.00 9.25
C TRP A 136 4.15 12.50 9.24
N GLN A 137 4.94 12.05 10.21
CA GLN A 137 6.36 12.40 10.37
C GLN A 137 7.27 11.17 10.39
N GLY A 138 6.69 9.97 10.28
CA GLY A 138 7.44 8.71 10.31
C GLY A 138 8.08 8.38 8.95
N ARG A 139 8.69 7.21 8.90
CA ARG A 139 9.38 6.67 7.72
C ARG A 139 8.47 5.79 6.90
N ILE A 140 8.89 5.49 5.67
CA ILE A 140 8.12 4.64 4.74
C ILE A 140 9.02 3.51 4.25
N VAL A 141 8.45 2.31 4.11
CA VAL A 141 8.93 1.27 3.21
C VAL A 141 7.81 0.98 2.22
N ALA A 142 8.09 1.08 0.93
CA ALA A 142 7.14 0.80 -0.13
C ALA A 142 7.61 -0.38 -0.98
N LEU A 143 6.74 -1.38 -1.11
CA LEU A 143 6.99 -2.63 -1.83
C LEU A 143 5.96 -2.84 -2.94
N GLY A 144 6.32 -3.60 -3.95
CA GLY A 144 5.42 -4.07 -4.99
C GLY A 144 5.16 -5.57 -4.91
N TYR A 145 4.21 -6.02 -5.71
CA TYR A 145 3.89 -7.43 -5.93
C TYR A 145 4.92 -8.11 -6.83
N SER A 146 4.67 -9.41 -7.09
CA SER A 146 5.34 -10.18 -8.14
C SER A 146 4.32 -11.01 -8.92
N TYR A 147 4.75 -11.68 -9.99
CA TYR A 147 3.94 -12.69 -10.68
C TYR A 147 4.01 -14.09 -10.02
N LEU A 148 4.59 -14.21 -8.84
CA LEU A 148 4.57 -15.44 -8.06
C LEU A 148 3.15 -15.80 -7.60
N GLY A 149 2.96 -17.04 -7.16
CA GLY A 149 1.65 -17.52 -6.70
C GLY A 149 1.23 -16.96 -5.33
N ASN A 150 -0.04 -17.15 -4.99
CA ASN A 150 -0.60 -16.67 -3.71
C ASN A 150 0.15 -17.24 -2.49
N GLU A 151 0.57 -18.51 -2.54
CA GLU A 151 1.33 -19.14 -1.45
C GLU A 151 2.69 -18.46 -1.23
N ASP A 152 3.34 -17.99 -2.30
CA ASP A 152 4.60 -17.24 -2.21
C ASP A 152 4.37 -15.88 -1.58
N HIS A 153 3.28 -15.19 -1.92
CA HIS A 153 2.91 -13.92 -1.28
C HIS A 153 2.61 -14.09 0.22
N LEU A 154 1.95 -15.19 0.62
CA LEU A 154 1.72 -15.48 2.04
C LEU A 154 3.04 -15.73 2.79
N LYS A 155 3.98 -16.48 2.21
CA LYS A 155 5.30 -16.71 2.80
C LYS A 155 6.14 -15.43 2.84
N PHE A 156 6.07 -14.62 1.79
CA PHE A 156 6.70 -13.31 1.76
C PHE A 156 6.15 -12.41 2.87
N GLY A 157 4.81 -12.35 3.03
CA GLY A 157 4.17 -11.63 4.14
C GLY A 157 4.61 -12.09 5.52
N ALA A 158 4.78 -13.40 5.73
CA ALA A 158 5.33 -13.94 6.98
C ALA A 158 6.78 -13.47 7.22
N SER A 159 7.58 -13.37 6.15
CA SER A 159 8.94 -12.83 6.22
C SER A 159 8.96 -11.34 6.56
N LEU A 160 7.99 -10.56 6.04
CA LEU A 160 7.83 -9.14 6.40
C LEU A 160 7.54 -8.97 7.89
N LYS A 161 6.65 -9.82 8.43
CA LYS A 161 6.37 -9.82 9.88
C LYS A 161 7.62 -10.14 10.69
N THR A 162 8.39 -11.16 10.29
CA THR A 162 9.65 -11.51 10.95
C THR A 162 10.66 -10.37 10.92
N ALA A 163 10.78 -9.67 9.79
CA ALA A 163 11.66 -8.51 9.65
C ALA A 163 11.21 -7.36 10.56
N ALA A 164 9.90 -7.05 10.58
CA ALA A 164 9.34 -6.02 11.44
C ALA A 164 9.62 -6.31 12.93
N ASP A 165 9.33 -7.52 13.38
CA ASP A 165 9.56 -7.94 14.77
C ASP A 165 11.06 -7.89 15.13
N SER A 166 11.96 -8.18 14.18
CA SER A 166 13.42 -8.08 14.38
C SER A 166 13.90 -6.65 14.56
N VAL A 167 13.29 -5.68 13.86
CA VAL A 167 13.59 -4.26 14.02
C VAL A 167 13.00 -3.73 15.35
N GLY A 168 11.84 -4.22 15.75
CA GLY A 168 11.22 -3.96 17.06
C GLY A 168 10.67 -2.53 17.23
N ARG A 169 10.48 -1.77 16.14
CA ARG A 169 9.82 -0.46 16.16
C ARG A 169 8.35 -0.59 15.77
N PRO A 170 7.44 0.22 16.36
CA PRO A 170 6.03 0.21 16.00
C PRO A 170 5.81 0.50 14.51
N LEU A 171 5.08 -0.36 13.81
CA LEU A 171 4.88 -0.34 12.37
C LEU A 171 3.41 -0.48 12.02
N ALA A 172 2.95 0.35 11.07
CA ALA A 172 1.67 0.16 10.39
C ALA A 172 1.89 -0.56 9.06
N LEU A 173 1.20 -1.68 8.84
CA LEU A 173 1.17 -2.41 7.57
C LEU A 173 -0.07 -2.02 6.77
N VAL A 174 0.12 -1.53 5.55
CA VAL A 174 -0.99 -1.13 4.67
C VAL A 174 -0.87 -1.86 3.34
N ALA A 175 -1.91 -2.62 2.98
CA ALA A 175 -2.07 -3.15 1.64
C ALA A 175 -2.90 -2.17 0.81
N SER A 176 -2.33 -1.68 -0.28
CA SER A 176 -3.03 -0.83 -1.23
C SER A 176 -3.78 -1.71 -2.24
N GLY A 177 -5.08 -1.48 -2.44
CA GLY A 177 -5.88 -2.31 -3.33
C GLY A 177 -7.22 -1.68 -3.65
N ASP A 178 -7.69 -1.93 -4.87
CA ASP A 178 -9.00 -1.56 -5.35
C ASP A 178 -9.90 -2.78 -5.52
N LEU A 179 -11.20 -2.55 -5.48
CA LEU A 179 -12.21 -3.51 -5.85
C LEU A 179 -12.34 -3.61 -7.39
N SER A 180 -13.42 -4.22 -7.89
CA SER A 180 -13.60 -4.47 -9.32
C SER A 180 -13.60 -3.19 -10.17
N HIS A 181 -12.79 -3.17 -11.22
CA HIS A 181 -12.77 -2.12 -12.25
C HIS A 181 -13.72 -2.42 -13.43
N ARG A 182 -14.75 -3.28 -13.24
CA ARG A 182 -15.62 -3.78 -14.32
C ARG A 182 -17.12 -3.63 -14.03
N LEU A 183 -17.50 -2.70 -13.14
CA LEU A 183 -18.87 -2.55 -12.66
C LEU A 183 -19.77 -1.72 -13.58
N LYS A 184 -19.22 -0.88 -14.45
CA LYS A 184 -19.97 0.04 -15.33
C LYS A 184 -19.72 -0.28 -16.80
N PRO A 185 -20.67 0.04 -17.71
CA PRO A 185 -20.51 -0.18 -19.14
C PRO A 185 -19.29 0.51 -19.77
N ASP A 186 -18.90 1.67 -19.22
CA ASP A 186 -17.76 2.48 -19.61
C ASP A 186 -16.47 2.21 -18.78
N ALA A 187 -16.46 1.13 -18.02
CA ALA A 187 -15.31 0.77 -17.18
C ALA A 187 -14.05 0.51 -18.02
N PRO A 188 -12.88 1.05 -17.63
CA PRO A 188 -11.63 0.91 -18.40
C PRO A 188 -11.21 -0.53 -18.68
N ALA A 189 -11.51 -1.46 -17.76
CA ALA A 189 -11.21 -2.89 -17.89
C ALA A 189 -12.33 -3.67 -18.61
N GLY A 190 -13.33 -2.98 -19.20
CA GLY A 190 -14.52 -3.56 -19.80
C GLY A 190 -15.59 -3.95 -18.76
N TYR A 191 -16.84 -3.96 -19.20
CA TYR A 191 -17.98 -4.29 -18.33
C TYR A 191 -18.14 -5.80 -18.14
N ASN A 192 -18.45 -6.22 -16.92
CA ASN A 192 -18.87 -7.57 -16.63
C ASN A 192 -20.07 -7.51 -15.64
N PRO A 193 -21.26 -8.00 -16.01
CA PRO A 193 -22.45 -7.94 -15.16
C PRO A 193 -22.34 -8.75 -13.85
N ALA A 194 -21.36 -9.64 -13.74
CA ALA A 194 -21.07 -10.41 -12.54
C ALA A 194 -19.90 -9.85 -11.70
N ALA A 195 -19.32 -8.70 -12.08
CA ALA A 195 -18.14 -8.13 -11.42
C ALA A 195 -18.38 -7.79 -9.93
N TRP A 196 -19.60 -7.42 -9.56
CA TRP A 196 -20.01 -7.14 -8.19
C TRP A 196 -19.80 -8.33 -7.24
N ARG A 197 -19.83 -9.57 -7.76
CA ARG A 197 -19.59 -10.78 -6.94
C ARG A 197 -18.18 -10.84 -6.37
N PHE A 198 -17.20 -10.28 -7.10
CA PHE A 198 -15.84 -10.16 -6.59
C PHE A 198 -15.82 -9.21 -5.40
N ASP A 199 -16.45 -8.04 -5.53
CA ASP A 199 -16.50 -7.05 -4.46
C ASP A 199 -17.19 -7.61 -3.21
N GLU A 200 -18.34 -8.27 -3.40
CA GLU A 200 -19.06 -8.93 -2.31
C GLU A 200 -18.22 -9.99 -1.61
N ALA A 201 -17.51 -10.82 -2.38
CA ALA A 201 -16.64 -11.86 -1.81
C ALA A 201 -15.49 -11.26 -0.99
N VAL A 202 -14.86 -10.17 -1.48
CA VAL A 202 -13.79 -9.48 -0.76
C VAL A 202 -14.33 -8.84 0.52
N VAL A 203 -15.44 -8.10 0.45
CA VAL A 203 -16.06 -7.47 1.62
C VAL A 203 -16.45 -8.51 2.66
N THR A 204 -17.12 -9.60 2.23
CA THR A 204 -17.50 -10.69 3.13
C THR A 204 -16.29 -11.34 3.80
N ALA A 205 -15.20 -11.58 3.04
CA ALA A 205 -13.98 -12.16 3.60
C ALA A 205 -13.31 -11.27 4.65
N ILE A 206 -13.38 -9.95 4.46
CA ILE A 206 -12.90 -8.96 5.43
C ILE A 206 -13.76 -8.96 6.68
N ASP A 207 -15.09 -8.87 6.53
CA ASP A 207 -16.05 -8.81 7.64
C ASP A 207 -16.01 -10.09 8.50
N GLU A 208 -15.84 -11.24 7.86
CA GLU A 208 -15.75 -12.54 8.53
C GLU A 208 -14.33 -12.87 9.03
N ASN A 209 -13.34 -11.99 8.79
CA ASN A 209 -11.91 -12.24 9.04
C ASN A 209 -11.43 -13.59 8.44
N ALA A 210 -11.84 -13.86 7.20
CA ALA A 210 -11.62 -15.11 6.49
C ALA A 210 -10.74 -14.91 5.22
N PRO A 211 -9.45 -14.55 5.36
CA PRO A 211 -8.60 -14.13 4.23
C PRO A 211 -8.25 -15.25 3.24
N ARG A 212 -8.66 -16.49 3.50
CA ARG A 212 -8.38 -17.65 2.64
C ARG A 212 -9.59 -18.20 1.87
N ARG A 213 -10.67 -17.45 1.83
CA ARG A 213 -11.85 -17.77 1.03
C ARG A 213 -11.68 -17.52 -0.46
#